data_128d38126e7b60976ee682ed4ac5f812
#
_entry.id   128d38126e7b60976ee682ed4ac5f812
#
_cell.length_a   1.000
_cell.length_b   1.000
_cell.length_c   1.000
_cell.angle_alpha   90.00
_cell.angle_beta   90.00
_cell.angle_gamma   90.00
#
_symmetry.space_group_name_H-M   'P 1'
#
loop_
_entity.id
_entity.type
_entity.pdbx_description
1 polymer ?
#
loop_
_entity_poly.entity_id
_entity_poly.type
_entity_poly.pdbx_seq_one_letter_code
_entity_poly.pdbx_strand_id
1 'polypeptide(L)'
;MNLHHLIVLFKEIRRICTKRFFYLNEVFEYRDNMRIVFDLDGVVCELKKPSESYSNVIPKNDVIEKMREMKDEGHYLIIHTGRHMRTCNGNVSKVIEKIGKITEDWLQKWNVPYDELVFGKPYADIYIDDLGIEFSTKEKLDEKIKSIQPYIIIPMAGQGKRFKSNGITKPKFMIKVKNKSLFE
;
A
#
# COMPACT_ATOMS: atom_id res chain seq x y z
N MET A 1 8.59 13.98 -9.15
CA MET A 1 8.12 15.18 -8.41
C MET A 1 7.65 14.68 -7.07
N ASN A 2 8.22 15.15 -5.96
CA ASN A 2 7.90 14.67 -4.62
C ASN A 2 6.44 15.01 -4.27
N LEU A 3 5.71 14.09 -3.64
CA LEU A 3 4.32 14.20 -3.21
C LEU A 3 4.06 15.51 -2.42
N HIS A 4 5.04 15.96 -1.67
CA HIS A 4 4.98 17.23 -0.93
C HIS A 4 4.80 18.46 -1.85
N HIS A 5 5.42 18.46 -3.03
CA HIS A 5 5.24 19.51 -4.04
C HIS A 5 3.86 19.49 -4.69
N LEU A 6 3.26 18.30 -4.83
CA LEU A 6 1.89 18.16 -5.33
C LEU A 6 0.88 18.73 -4.33
N ILE A 7 1.05 18.45 -3.05
CA ILE A 7 0.18 18.93 -1.96
C ILE A 7 0.25 20.45 -1.84
N VAL A 8 1.45 21.03 -1.96
CA VAL A 8 1.62 22.50 -1.94
C VAL A 8 0.97 23.14 -3.16
N LEU A 9 1.12 22.53 -4.36
CA LEU A 9 0.49 23.00 -5.58
C LEU A 9 -1.04 22.92 -5.50
N PHE A 10 -1.60 21.85 -4.92
CA PHE A 10 -3.04 21.73 -4.66
C PHE A 10 -3.56 22.76 -3.65
N LYS A 11 -2.80 23.07 -2.60
CA LYS A 11 -3.16 24.12 -1.62
C LYS A 11 -3.16 25.51 -2.27
N GLU A 12 -2.25 25.81 -3.17
CA GLU A 12 -2.25 27.08 -3.91
C GLU A 12 -3.37 27.15 -4.94
N ILE A 13 -3.68 26.08 -5.67
CA ILE A 13 -4.82 26.01 -6.59
C ILE A 13 -6.15 26.17 -5.82
N ARG A 14 -6.26 25.61 -4.62
CA ARG A 14 -7.43 25.76 -3.73
C ARG A 14 -7.66 27.21 -3.31
N ARG A 15 -6.60 28.00 -3.10
CA ARG A 15 -6.67 29.41 -2.72
C ARG A 15 -7.16 30.33 -3.86
N ILE A 16 -6.97 29.91 -5.11
CA ILE A 16 -7.35 30.67 -6.30
C ILE A 16 -8.78 30.36 -6.77
N CYS A 17 -9.35 29.21 -6.39
CA CYS A 17 -10.67 28.74 -6.81
C CYS A 17 -11.70 28.69 -5.67
N THR A 18 -11.85 29.76 -4.91
CA THR A 18 -12.91 29.88 -3.90
C THR A 18 -14.30 29.88 -4.55
N LYS A 19 -15.12 28.91 -4.21
CA LYS A 19 -16.61 28.81 -4.24
C LYS A 19 -17.25 27.64 -5.02
N ARG A 20 -16.52 26.77 -5.68
CA ARG A 20 -17.16 25.62 -6.36
C ARG A 20 -16.48 24.24 -6.07
N PHE A 21 -15.63 24.20 -5.05
CA PHE A 21 -14.83 23.04 -4.70
C PHE A 21 -15.40 22.17 -3.55
N PHE A 22 -16.56 22.53 -3.00
CA PHE A 22 -17.17 21.75 -1.91
C PHE A 22 -17.60 20.35 -2.32
N TYR A 23 -17.83 20.09 -3.61
CA TYR A 23 -18.17 18.75 -4.11
C TYR A 23 -16.98 17.82 -4.34
N LEU A 24 -15.75 18.33 -4.33
CA LEU A 24 -14.53 17.51 -4.52
C LEU A 24 -13.98 16.95 -3.21
N ASN A 25 -14.38 17.49 -2.06
CA ASN A 25 -13.90 16.98 -0.77
C ASN A 25 -14.50 15.62 -0.38
N GLU A 26 -15.63 15.21 -0.96
CA GLU A 26 -16.23 13.89 -0.69
C GLU A 26 -15.73 12.78 -1.61
N VAL A 27 -15.09 13.14 -2.73
CA VAL A 27 -14.62 12.15 -3.73
C VAL A 27 -13.13 11.84 -3.62
N PHE A 28 -12.36 12.66 -2.92
CA PHE A 28 -10.92 12.47 -2.72
C PHE A 28 -10.58 12.38 -1.23
N GLU A 29 -11.06 11.36 -0.55
CA GLU A 29 -10.22 10.74 0.46
C GLU A 29 -9.08 10.02 -0.30
N TYR A 30 -8.05 10.77 -0.64
CA TYR A 30 -6.78 10.19 -1.00
C TYR A 30 -6.33 9.39 0.24
N ARG A 31 -6.47 8.10 0.17
CA ARG A 31 -5.89 7.22 1.18
C ARG A 31 -4.38 7.26 0.98
N ASP A 32 -3.75 8.28 1.54
CA ASP A 32 -2.29 8.33 1.62
C ASP A 32 -1.73 7.07 2.29
N ASN A 33 -2.56 6.40 3.12
CA ASN A 33 -2.15 5.26 3.94
C ASN A 33 -3.04 4.05 3.65
N MET A 34 -2.49 3.05 2.95
CA MET A 34 -3.16 1.77 2.73
C MET A 34 -2.96 0.84 3.94
N ARG A 35 -3.93 -0.04 4.18
CA ARG A 35 -3.77 -1.22 5.04
C ARG A 35 -3.37 -2.39 4.15
N ILE A 36 -2.17 -2.92 4.36
CA ILE A 36 -1.58 -3.95 3.49
C ILE A 36 -1.36 -5.20 4.33
N VAL A 37 -1.90 -6.33 3.89
CA VAL A 37 -1.76 -7.62 4.58
C VAL A 37 -0.73 -8.47 3.86
N PHE A 38 0.29 -8.91 4.61
CA PHE A 38 1.31 -9.82 4.15
C PHE A 38 1.11 -11.21 4.76
N ASP A 39 1.16 -12.24 3.94
CA ASP A 39 1.40 -13.59 4.46
C ASP A 39 2.84 -13.69 4.98
N LEU A 40 3.07 -14.57 5.94
CA LEU A 40 4.40 -14.71 6.54
C LEU A 40 5.25 -15.75 5.79
N ASP A 41 4.80 -17.01 5.77
CA ASP A 41 5.56 -18.12 5.22
C ASP A 41 5.40 -18.20 3.70
N GLY A 42 6.50 -18.09 2.98
CA GLY A 42 6.54 -18.02 1.52
C GLY A 42 6.53 -16.59 0.96
N VAL A 43 6.15 -15.58 1.76
CA VAL A 43 6.14 -14.15 1.37
C VAL A 43 7.22 -13.38 2.09
N VAL A 44 7.15 -13.22 3.41
CA VAL A 44 8.15 -12.49 4.21
C VAL A 44 9.35 -13.36 4.57
N CYS A 45 9.14 -14.66 4.66
CA CYS A 45 10.21 -15.65 4.85
C CYS A 45 10.04 -16.83 3.89
N GLU A 46 11.08 -17.67 3.83
CA GLU A 46 11.02 -18.93 3.11
C GLU A 46 10.03 -19.90 3.74
N LEU A 47 9.58 -20.90 2.97
CA LEU A 47 8.78 -21.98 3.52
C LEU A 47 9.64 -22.85 4.44
N LYS A 48 9.14 -23.12 5.64
CA LYS A 48 9.80 -23.98 6.62
C LYS A 48 10.00 -25.41 6.08
N LYS A 49 11.21 -25.91 6.13
CA LYS A 49 11.51 -27.32 5.81
C LYS A 49 10.95 -28.24 6.90
N PRO A 50 10.65 -29.53 6.59
CA PRO A 50 10.08 -30.45 7.58
C PRO A 50 10.89 -30.60 8.88
N SER A 51 12.22 -30.62 8.78
CA SER A 51 13.15 -30.77 9.92
C SER A 51 13.55 -29.46 10.59
N GLU A 52 13.03 -28.33 10.10
CA GLU A 52 13.43 -27.00 10.57
C GLU A 52 12.49 -26.48 11.66
N SER A 53 13.01 -25.60 12.54
CA SER A 53 12.19 -24.84 13.47
C SER A 53 11.78 -23.51 12.83
N TYR A 54 10.59 -23.00 13.17
CA TYR A 54 10.14 -21.66 12.74
C TYR A 54 11.07 -20.53 13.21
N SER A 55 11.82 -20.72 14.29
CA SER A 55 12.84 -19.77 14.77
C SER A 55 14.02 -19.60 13.81
N ASN A 56 14.26 -20.59 12.91
CA ASN A 56 15.42 -20.65 12.03
C ASN A 56 15.07 -20.39 10.55
N VAL A 57 13.80 -20.17 10.23
CA VAL A 57 13.38 -19.90 8.85
C VAL A 57 14.08 -18.65 8.31
N ILE A 58 14.56 -18.74 7.07
CA ILE A 58 15.33 -17.66 6.43
C ILE A 58 14.39 -16.52 6.01
N PRO A 59 14.70 -15.26 6.37
CA PRO A 59 13.93 -14.11 5.92
C PRO A 59 14.18 -13.81 4.44
N LYS A 60 13.20 -13.24 3.77
CA LYS A 60 13.34 -12.62 2.44
C LYS A 60 13.66 -11.14 2.63
N ASN A 61 14.93 -10.81 2.67
CA ASN A 61 15.39 -9.46 3.02
C ASN A 61 14.89 -8.39 2.06
N ASP A 62 14.77 -8.70 0.79
CA ASP A 62 14.22 -7.81 -0.25
C ASP A 62 12.75 -7.44 0.02
N VAL A 63 11.94 -8.38 0.48
CA VAL A 63 10.55 -8.13 0.89
C VAL A 63 10.50 -7.28 2.16
N ILE A 64 11.35 -7.60 3.15
CA ILE A 64 11.41 -6.83 4.41
C ILE A 64 11.85 -5.39 4.15
N GLU A 65 12.79 -5.16 3.24
CA GLU A 65 13.17 -3.80 2.80
C GLU A 65 11.99 -3.08 2.15
N LYS A 66 11.24 -3.75 1.29
CA LYS A 66 10.03 -3.17 0.70
C LYS A 66 8.97 -2.83 1.73
N MET A 67 8.80 -3.68 2.74
CA MET A 67 7.92 -3.38 3.87
C MET A 67 8.36 -2.15 4.65
N ARG A 68 9.69 -1.91 4.82
CA ARG A 68 10.21 -0.68 5.44
C ARG A 68 9.87 0.56 4.62
N GLU A 69 10.11 0.50 3.29
CA GLU A 69 9.71 1.59 2.38
C GLU A 69 8.21 1.93 2.55
N MET A 70 7.34 0.92 2.56
CA MET A 70 5.90 1.11 2.76
C MET A 70 5.55 1.70 4.12
N LYS A 71 6.28 1.32 5.19
CA LYS A 71 6.10 1.94 6.52
C LYS A 71 6.49 3.41 6.50
N ASP A 72 7.60 3.75 5.85
CA ASP A 72 8.08 5.13 5.73
C ASP A 72 7.14 5.98 4.86
N GLU A 73 6.45 5.36 3.90
CA GLU A 73 5.37 5.96 3.12
C GLU A 73 4.07 6.14 3.91
N GLY A 74 4.00 5.62 5.14
CA GLY A 74 2.86 5.77 6.05
C GLY A 74 1.82 4.66 5.97
N HIS A 75 2.09 3.56 5.26
CA HIS A 75 1.15 2.44 5.18
C HIS A 75 1.06 1.66 6.50
N TYR A 76 -0.11 1.08 6.76
CA TYR A 76 -0.38 0.21 7.91
C TYR A 76 -0.18 -1.24 7.49
N LEU A 77 0.83 -1.92 8.06
CA LEU A 77 1.22 -3.26 7.66
C LEU A 77 0.71 -4.30 8.64
N ILE A 78 0.04 -5.31 8.11
CA ILE A 78 -0.54 -6.43 8.86
C ILE A 78 0.16 -7.71 8.40
N ILE A 79 0.67 -8.49 9.34
CA ILE A 79 1.12 -9.86 9.06
C ILE A 79 -0.01 -10.82 9.42
N HIS A 80 -0.45 -11.63 8.46
CA HIS A 80 -1.49 -12.63 8.65
C HIS A 80 -0.96 -14.02 8.36
N THR A 81 -0.79 -14.84 9.41
CA THR A 81 -0.14 -16.15 9.31
C THR A 81 -1.08 -17.32 9.54
N GLY A 82 -0.87 -18.39 8.75
CA GLY A 82 -1.53 -19.69 8.90
C GLY A 82 -0.73 -20.73 9.67
N ARG A 83 0.39 -20.33 10.32
CA ARG A 83 1.23 -21.24 11.10
C ARG A 83 0.40 -22.08 12.07
N HIS A 84 0.60 -23.37 12.07
CA HIS A 84 -0.08 -24.33 12.92
C HIS A 84 -1.62 -24.41 12.80
N MET A 85 -2.25 -23.68 11.89
CA MET A 85 -3.72 -23.74 11.72
C MET A 85 -4.20 -25.17 11.39
N ARG A 86 -3.51 -25.87 10.49
CA ARG A 86 -3.81 -27.27 10.18
C ARG A 86 -3.64 -28.18 11.41
N THR A 87 -2.51 -28.08 12.12
CA THR A 87 -2.18 -28.98 13.25
C THR A 87 -2.97 -28.70 14.51
N CYS A 88 -3.55 -27.50 14.63
CA CYS A 88 -4.42 -27.11 15.74
C CYS A 88 -5.92 -27.15 15.34
N ASN A 89 -6.27 -27.75 14.20
CA ASN A 89 -7.65 -27.87 13.71
C ASN A 89 -8.40 -26.52 13.70
N GLY A 90 -7.72 -25.44 13.27
CA GLY A 90 -8.31 -24.10 13.19
C GLY A 90 -8.46 -23.37 14.53
N ASN A 91 -8.02 -23.95 15.66
CA ASN A 91 -8.15 -23.31 16.96
C ASN A 91 -7.03 -22.27 17.16
N VAL A 92 -7.38 -21.00 16.97
CA VAL A 92 -6.44 -19.85 17.02
C VAL A 92 -5.79 -19.70 18.40
N SER A 93 -6.52 -19.92 19.49
CA SER A 93 -5.95 -19.82 20.86
C SER A 93 -4.82 -20.84 21.05
N LYS A 94 -5.02 -22.09 20.62
CA LYS A 94 -3.99 -23.13 20.65
C LYS A 94 -2.81 -22.82 19.71
N VAL A 95 -3.08 -22.15 18.59
CA VAL A 95 -2.02 -21.71 17.67
C VAL A 95 -1.14 -20.67 18.37
N ILE A 96 -1.75 -19.63 18.97
CA ILE A 96 -1.01 -18.58 19.67
C ILE A 96 -0.20 -19.14 20.82
N GLU A 97 -0.78 -20.03 21.64
CA GLU A 97 -0.06 -20.71 22.73
C GLU A 97 1.17 -21.47 22.22
N LYS A 98 1.04 -22.16 21.08
CA LYS A 98 2.08 -23.04 20.54
C LYS A 98 3.17 -22.32 19.80
N ILE A 99 2.85 -21.26 19.03
CA ILE A 99 3.77 -20.65 18.07
C ILE A 99 3.83 -19.11 18.17
N GLY A 100 2.96 -18.49 18.96
CA GLY A 100 2.88 -17.03 19.05
C GLY A 100 4.22 -16.42 19.39
N LYS A 101 4.79 -16.78 20.54
CA LYS A 101 6.08 -16.25 21.01
C LYS A 101 7.22 -16.49 20.03
N ILE A 102 7.29 -17.68 19.44
CA ILE A 102 8.34 -18.01 18.46
C ILE A 102 8.22 -17.13 17.22
N THR A 103 6.99 -16.83 16.79
CA THR A 103 6.73 -15.95 15.63
C THR A 103 7.11 -14.52 15.95
N GLU A 104 6.72 -14.00 17.09
CA GLU A 104 7.08 -12.64 17.55
C GLU A 104 8.59 -12.47 17.69
N ASP A 105 9.27 -13.43 18.32
CA ASP A 105 10.73 -13.41 18.48
C ASP A 105 11.45 -13.45 17.12
N TRP A 106 10.91 -14.19 16.16
CA TRP A 106 11.45 -14.24 14.81
C TRP A 106 11.28 -12.87 14.09
N LEU A 107 10.09 -12.26 14.16
CA LEU A 107 9.82 -10.95 13.58
C LEU A 107 10.72 -9.87 14.19
N GLN A 108 10.90 -9.90 15.51
CA GLN A 108 11.79 -8.99 16.22
C GLN A 108 13.27 -9.19 15.83
N LYS A 109 13.73 -10.45 15.78
CA LYS A 109 15.11 -10.80 15.40
C LYS A 109 15.50 -10.22 14.04
N TRP A 110 14.57 -10.24 13.08
CA TRP A 110 14.82 -9.80 11.71
C TRP A 110 14.36 -8.37 11.44
N ASN A 111 13.93 -7.64 12.49
CA ASN A 111 13.43 -6.26 12.40
C ASN A 111 12.38 -6.10 11.28
N VAL A 112 11.44 -7.06 11.21
CA VAL A 112 10.32 -6.99 10.26
C VAL A 112 9.37 -5.87 10.67
N PRO A 113 9.09 -4.88 9.82
CA PRO A 113 8.18 -3.79 10.17
C PRO A 113 6.73 -4.26 10.01
N TYR A 114 5.93 -4.12 11.05
CA TYR A 114 4.49 -4.34 11.03
C TYR A 114 3.79 -3.56 12.14
N ASP A 115 2.50 -3.34 12.00
CA ASP A 115 1.64 -2.71 13.00
C ASP A 115 0.80 -3.75 13.74
N GLU A 116 0.43 -4.83 13.05
CA GLU A 116 -0.47 -5.84 13.56
C GLU A 116 0.00 -7.24 13.15
N LEU A 117 -0.05 -8.19 14.08
CA LEU A 117 0.19 -9.62 13.83
C LEU A 117 -1.09 -10.38 14.07
N VAL A 118 -1.62 -11.01 13.02
CA VAL A 118 -2.87 -11.77 13.05
C VAL A 118 -2.57 -13.24 12.83
N PHE A 119 -2.95 -14.06 13.80
CA PHE A 119 -2.99 -15.52 13.64
C PHE A 119 -4.38 -15.93 13.17
N GLY A 120 -4.47 -17.09 12.50
CA GLY A 120 -5.77 -17.63 12.12
C GLY A 120 -6.06 -17.56 10.63
N LYS A 121 -5.05 -17.27 9.78
CA LYS A 121 -5.22 -17.45 8.34
C LYS A 121 -5.65 -18.88 8.07
N PRO A 122 -6.83 -19.13 7.48
CA PRO A 122 -7.34 -20.48 7.27
C PRO A 122 -6.34 -21.36 6.50
N TYR A 123 -6.23 -22.61 6.88
CA TYR A 123 -5.53 -23.58 6.03
C TYR A 123 -6.41 -23.91 4.83
N ALA A 124 -5.95 -23.56 3.64
CA ALA A 124 -6.65 -23.78 2.38
C ALA A 124 -5.66 -24.11 1.26
N ASP A 125 -6.13 -24.81 0.25
CA ASP A 125 -5.37 -25.10 -0.97
C ASP A 125 -5.37 -23.91 -1.93
N ILE A 126 -6.45 -23.10 -1.93
CA ILE A 126 -6.64 -21.94 -2.81
C ILE A 126 -7.32 -20.83 -2.03
N TYR A 127 -6.87 -19.59 -2.23
CA TYR A 127 -7.53 -18.37 -1.80
C TYR A 127 -8.13 -17.67 -3.02
N ILE A 128 -9.43 -17.39 -3.00
CA ILE A 128 -10.13 -16.61 -4.01
C ILE A 128 -10.47 -15.27 -3.34
N ASP A 129 -9.86 -14.18 -3.81
CA ASP A 129 -9.92 -12.86 -3.19
C ASP A 129 -9.87 -11.80 -4.30
N ASP A 130 -10.68 -10.75 -4.18
CA ASP A 130 -10.73 -9.64 -5.13
C ASP A 130 -9.63 -8.58 -4.89
N LEU A 131 -9.03 -8.56 -3.70
CA LEU A 131 -7.94 -7.65 -3.32
C LEU A 131 -6.58 -8.34 -3.26
N GLY A 132 -6.54 -9.65 -3.42
CA GLY A 132 -5.33 -10.46 -3.31
C GLY A 132 -4.37 -10.22 -4.48
N ILE A 133 -3.09 -10.06 -4.16
CA ILE A 133 -2.01 -10.01 -5.15
C ILE A 133 -1.20 -11.28 -5.03
N GLU A 134 -1.04 -12.00 -6.15
CA GLU A 134 -0.14 -13.16 -6.20
C GLU A 134 1.31 -12.67 -6.03
N PHE A 135 1.93 -13.13 -4.94
CA PHE A 135 3.33 -12.84 -4.68
C PHE A 135 4.24 -13.82 -5.45
N SER A 136 5.10 -13.28 -6.28
CA SER A 136 6.13 -14.07 -6.97
C SER A 136 7.53 -13.49 -6.79
N THR A 137 7.69 -12.19 -7.04
CA THR A 137 8.94 -11.47 -6.81
C THR A 137 8.66 -10.05 -6.32
N LYS A 138 9.69 -9.39 -5.74
CA LYS A 138 9.62 -7.99 -5.30
C LYS A 138 9.22 -7.06 -6.44
N GLU A 139 9.81 -7.26 -7.63
CA GLU A 139 9.56 -6.42 -8.80
C GLU A 139 8.10 -6.47 -9.24
N LYS A 140 7.51 -7.68 -9.27
CA LYS A 140 6.09 -7.85 -9.59
C LYS A 140 5.18 -7.29 -8.51
N LEU A 141 5.56 -7.36 -7.24
CA LEU A 141 4.86 -6.72 -6.14
C LEU A 141 4.85 -5.19 -6.33
N ASP A 142 6.01 -4.60 -6.62
CA ASP A 142 6.13 -3.15 -6.87
C ASP A 142 5.28 -2.69 -8.06
N GLU A 143 5.27 -3.45 -9.17
CA GLU A 143 4.44 -3.16 -10.34
C GLU A 143 2.94 -3.19 -10.00
N LYS A 144 2.51 -4.19 -9.23
CA LYS A 144 1.10 -4.33 -8.82
C LYS A 144 0.67 -3.22 -7.88
N ILE A 145 1.48 -2.88 -6.88
CA ILE A 145 1.17 -1.79 -5.94
C ILE A 145 1.09 -0.46 -6.69
N LYS A 146 2.01 -0.18 -7.62
CA LYS A 146 1.94 1.02 -8.48
C LYS A 146 0.67 1.04 -9.34
N SER A 147 0.17 -0.12 -9.78
CA SER A 147 -1.06 -0.20 -10.59
C SER A 147 -2.35 0.06 -9.80
N ILE A 148 -2.32 -0.06 -8.48
CA ILE A 148 -3.46 0.20 -7.58
C ILE A 148 -3.55 1.69 -7.23
N GLN A 149 -2.54 2.50 -7.60
CA GLN A 149 -2.56 3.93 -7.32
C GLN A 149 -3.80 4.60 -7.93
N PRO A 150 -4.49 5.46 -7.18
CA PRO A 150 -5.69 6.11 -7.64
C PRO A 150 -5.41 6.97 -8.88
N TYR A 151 -6.22 6.82 -9.91
CA TYR A 151 -6.18 7.71 -11.06
C TYR A 151 -6.67 9.09 -10.63
N ILE A 152 -5.87 10.13 -10.89
CA ILE A 152 -6.32 11.52 -10.72
C ILE A 152 -7.22 11.85 -11.90
N ILE A 153 -8.55 11.81 -11.70
CA ILE A 153 -9.51 12.31 -12.68
C ILE A 153 -9.61 13.82 -12.51
N ILE A 154 -9.03 14.59 -13.44
CA ILE A 154 -9.18 16.02 -13.46
C ILE A 154 -10.38 16.34 -14.36
N PRO A 155 -11.55 16.76 -13.81
CA PRO A 155 -12.69 17.12 -14.61
C PRO A 155 -12.38 18.41 -15.38
N MET A 156 -12.23 18.30 -16.71
CA MET A 156 -11.86 19.43 -17.59
C MET A 156 -13.05 20.04 -18.34
N ALA A 157 -14.26 19.84 -17.88
CA ALA A 157 -15.49 20.28 -18.52
C ALA A 157 -15.73 21.81 -18.55
N GLY A 158 -14.80 22.62 -18.05
CA GLY A 158 -14.92 24.07 -18.10
C GLY A 158 -14.44 24.64 -19.43
N GLN A 159 -15.30 25.46 -20.10
CA GLN A 159 -14.97 26.12 -21.39
C GLN A 159 -13.78 27.11 -21.32
N GLY A 160 -13.12 27.25 -20.17
CA GLY A 160 -11.93 28.11 -20.01
C GLY A 160 -12.17 29.59 -20.33
N LYS A 161 -13.43 30.11 -20.27
CA LYS A 161 -13.79 31.47 -20.65
C LYS A 161 -12.87 32.55 -20.07
N ARG A 162 -12.49 32.42 -18.79
CA ARG A 162 -11.56 33.35 -18.10
C ARG A 162 -10.16 33.36 -18.67
N PHE A 163 -9.69 32.23 -19.22
CA PHE A 163 -8.39 32.15 -19.85
C PHE A 163 -8.44 32.71 -21.28
N LYS A 164 -9.52 32.45 -22.00
CA LYS A 164 -9.76 33.00 -23.33
C LYS A 164 -9.85 34.52 -23.31
N SER A 165 -10.51 35.12 -22.30
CA SER A 165 -10.60 36.58 -22.14
C SER A 165 -9.24 37.25 -21.87
N ASN A 166 -8.25 36.48 -21.38
CA ASN A 166 -6.88 36.93 -21.15
C ASN A 166 -5.91 36.47 -22.27
N GLY A 167 -6.42 36.15 -23.47
CA GLY A 167 -5.61 35.79 -24.63
C GLY A 167 -5.02 34.40 -24.63
N ILE A 168 -5.36 33.54 -23.64
CA ILE A 168 -4.87 32.17 -23.58
C ILE A 168 -5.79 31.26 -24.37
N THR A 169 -5.33 30.82 -25.54
CA THR A 169 -6.09 29.93 -26.46
C THR A 169 -5.88 28.45 -26.20
N LYS A 170 -4.82 28.08 -25.45
CA LYS A 170 -4.52 26.68 -25.12
C LYS A 170 -5.56 26.07 -24.16
N PRO A 171 -5.88 24.77 -24.28
CA PRO A 171 -6.69 24.05 -23.30
C PRO A 171 -6.14 24.21 -21.89
N LYS A 172 -7.02 24.27 -20.91
CA LYS A 172 -6.70 24.53 -19.49
C LYS A 172 -5.59 23.63 -18.95
N PHE A 173 -5.56 22.37 -19.36
CA PHE A 173 -4.57 21.37 -18.96
C PHE A 173 -3.20 21.54 -19.59
N MET A 174 -3.10 22.32 -20.68
CA MET A 174 -1.82 22.63 -21.36
C MET A 174 -1.18 23.95 -20.87
N ILE A 175 -1.81 24.62 -19.89
CA ILE A 175 -1.27 25.87 -19.33
C ILE A 175 -0.12 25.51 -18.41
N LYS A 176 1.05 26.07 -18.70
CA LYS A 176 2.25 25.89 -17.85
C LYS A 176 2.20 26.83 -16.65
N VAL A 177 2.45 26.28 -15.46
CA VAL A 177 2.66 27.04 -14.23
C VAL A 177 4.13 26.84 -13.83
N LYS A 178 4.88 27.92 -13.73
CA LYS A 178 6.34 27.89 -13.46
C LYS A 178 7.10 26.99 -14.47
N ASN A 179 6.77 27.10 -15.75
CA ASN A 179 7.35 26.33 -16.85
C ASN A 179 7.07 24.83 -16.87
N LYS A 180 6.21 24.30 -16.01
CA LYS A 180 5.78 22.90 -16.02
C LYS A 180 4.31 22.81 -16.39
N SER A 181 3.94 21.82 -17.20
CA SER A 181 2.53 21.49 -17.44
C SER A 181 1.93 20.83 -16.21
N LEU A 182 0.60 20.82 -16.12
CA LEU A 182 -0.12 20.18 -15.01
C LEU A 182 0.19 18.67 -14.89
N PHE A 183 0.79 18.07 -15.92
CA PHE A 183 1.08 16.63 -16.06
C PHE A 183 2.59 16.31 -16.14
N GLU A 184 3.47 17.27 -16.00
CA GLU A 184 4.91 17.12 -15.78
C GLU A 184 5.24 17.30 -14.29
#